data_50efe2c7302c043e435ad93106d62568
#
_entry.id   50efe2c7302c043e435ad93106d62568
#
_cell.length_a   1.000
_cell.length_b   1.000
_cell.length_c   1.000
_cell.angle_alpha   90.00
_cell.angle_beta   90.00
_cell.angle_gamma   90.00
#
_symmetry.space_group_name_H-M   'P 1'
#
loop_
_entity.id
_entity.type
_entity.pdbx_description
1 polymer ?
#
loop_
_entity_poly.entity_id
_entity_poly.type
_entity_poly.pdbx_seq_one_letter_code
_entity_poly.pdbx_strand_id
1 'polypeptide(L)'
;MNEFIILFRETLEAALIVGIIYLFLTSNGASTQKLWLAVLTSIVASILVAYFIVSAQQALGNNSLKALFEGIFMFITAGFIWYVIFWLSKHVSDRKQLEEQSVIAMSSSWGIFFLVFFSVIREGFETVVFLLASFSMTQSFSYLGFFTGIIAALILVYILSLIHI
;
A
#
# COMPACT_ATOMS: atom_id res chain seq x y z
N MET A 1 -7.81 14.98 9.62
CA MET A 1 -7.25 13.93 10.50
C MET A 1 -7.38 12.52 9.92
N ASN A 2 -8.36 12.26 9.08
CA ASN A 2 -8.52 10.93 8.43
C ASN A 2 -7.29 10.54 7.58
N GLU A 3 -6.73 11.50 6.84
CA GLU A 3 -5.56 11.29 5.98
C GLU A 3 -4.34 10.81 6.77
N PHE A 4 -4.13 11.36 7.97
CA PHE A 4 -3.04 10.93 8.86
C PHE A 4 -3.18 9.45 9.22
N ILE A 5 -4.37 9.03 9.67
CA ILE A 5 -4.61 7.65 10.12
C ILE A 5 -4.46 6.68 8.95
N ILE A 6 -5.02 7.02 7.79
CA ILE A 6 -4.93 6.21 6.57
C ILE A 6 -3.46 6.04 6.18
N LEU A 7 -2.76 7.16 5.97
CA LEU A 7 -1.36 7.11 5.51
C LEU A 7 -0.43 6.44 6.53
N PHE A 8 -0.63 6.72 7.81
CA PHE A 8 0.14 6.09 8.87
C PHE A 8 -0.01 4.57 8.83
N ARG A 9 -1.24 4.08 8.72
CA ARG A 9 -1.52 2.64 8.69
C ARG A 9 -0.94 1.97 7.43
N GLU A 10 -1.29 2.47 6.24
CA GLU A 10 -0.87 1.85 4.98
C GLU A 10 0.65 1.92 4.79
N THR A 11 1.26 3.07 5.14
CA THR A 11 2.72 3.20 5.08
C THR A 11 3.42 2.26 6.07
N LEU A 12 2.84 2.08 7.25
CA LEU A 12 3.38 1.17 8.26
C LEU A 12 3.30 -0.28 7.78
N GLU A 13 2.16 -0.72 7.21
CA GLU A 13 1.98 -2.06 6.67
C GLU A 13 2.98 -2.32 5.52
N ALA A 14 3.07 -1.42 4.55
CA ALA A 14 4.04 -1.50 3.46
C ALA A 14 5.49 -1.56 3.96
N ALA A 15 5.86 -0.69 4.88
CA ALA A 15 7.22 -0.61 5.40
C ALA A 15 7.60 -1.83 6.25
N LEU A 16 6.66 -2.44 6.98
CA LEU A 16 6.89 -3.68 7.70
C LEU A 16 7.14 -4.86 6.73
N ILE A 17 6.34 -4.98 5.67
CA ILE A 17 6.55 -6.02 4.65
C ILE A 17 7.92 -5.87 4.01
N VAL A 18 8.25 -4.66 3.54
CA VAL A 18 9.55 -4.36 2.93
C VAL A 18 10.69 -4.60 3.92
N GLY A 19 10.53 -4.20 5.18
CA GLY A 19 11.51 -4.38 6.24
C GLY A 19 11.80 -5.85 6.54
N ILE A 20 10.78 -6.69 6.65
CA ILE A 20 10.93 -8.14 6.89
C ILE A 20 11.69 -8.79 5.71
N ILE A 21 11.30 -8.47 4.47
CA ILE A 21 11.96 -9.02 3.28
C ILE A 21 13.39 -8.50 3.17
N TYR A 22 13.65 -7.23 3.51
CA TYR A 22 14.99 -6.65 3.55
C TYR A 22 15.90 -7.38 4.55
N LEU A 23 15.44 -7.59 5.78
CA LEU A 23 16.19 -8.32 6.80
C LEU A 23 16.45 -9.76 6.37
N PHE A 24 15.45 -10.42 5.79
CA PHE A 24 15.60 -11.77 5.28
C PHE A 24 16.64 -11.86 4.16
N LEU A 25 16.66 -10.92 3.21
CA LEU A 25 17.66 -10.87 2.15
C LEU A 25 19.07 -10.63 2.66
N THR A 26 19.21 -9.67 3.59
CA THR A 26 20.52 -9.34 4.19
C THR A 26 21.06 -10.49 5.03
N SER A 27 20.24 -11.18 5.78
CA SER A 27 20.67 -12.34 6.56
C SER A 27 21.12 -13.52 5.70
N ASN A 28 20.58 -13.65 4.49
CA ASN A 28 20.97 -14.69 3.52
C ASN A 28 22.04 -14.22 2.51
N GLY A 29 22.61 -13.03 2.68
CA GLY A 29 23.63 -12.48 1.78
C GLY A 29 23.14 -12.18 0.35
N ALA A 30 21.82 -12.05 0.15
CA ALA A 30 21.22 -11.82 -1.14
C ALA A 30 21.19 -10.33 -1.51
N SER A 31 21.18 -10.03 -2.82
CA SER A 31 21.16 -8.65 -3.32
C SER A 31 19.81 -7.96 -3.06
N THR A 32 19.85 -6.80 -2.44
CA THR A 32 18.68 -5.96 -2.15
C THR A 32 18.26 -5.03 -3.29
N GLN A 33 19.01 -5.00 -4.40
CA GLN A 33 18.75 -4.10 -5.52
C GLN A 33 17.36 -4.30 -6.13
N LYS A 34 16.93 -5.55 -6.30
CA LYS A 34 15.61 -5.88 -6.86
C LYS A 34 14.46 -5.50 -5.93
N LEU A 35 14.69 -5.56 -4.61
CA LEU A 35 13.73 -5.09 -3.61
C LEU A 35 13.49 -3.58 -3.76
N TRP A 36 14.55 -2.78 -3.80
CA TRP A 36 14.40 -1.33 -3.96
C TRP A 36 13.80 -0.93 -5.30
N LEU A 37 14.15 -1.66 -6.36
CA LEU A 37 13.57 -1.45 -7.68
C LEU A 37 12.07 -1.78 -7.68
N ALA A 38 11.65 -2.85 -7.00
CA ALA A 38 10.24 -3.20 -6.83
C ALA A 38 9.47 -2.12 -6.05
N VAL A 39 10.03 -1.61 -4.95
CA VAL A 39 9.42 -0.52 -4.16
C VAL A 39 9.24 0.74 -5.01
N LEU A 40 10.28 1.16 -5.73
CA LEU A 40 10.19 2.35 -6.59
C LEU A 40 9.15 2.19 -7.71
N THR A 41 9.16 1.04 -8.38
CA THR A 41 8.19 0.79 -9.47
C THR A 41 6.76 0.68 -8.97
N SER A 42 6.52 0.13 -7.78
CA SER A 42 5.18 0.07 -7.19
C SER A 42 4.68 1.43 -6.74
N ILE A 43 5.54 2.30 -6.19
CA ILE A 43 5.17 3.69 -5.85
C ILE A 43 4.76 4.46 -7.12
N VAL A 44 5.57 4.36 -8.18
CA VAL A 44 5.25 5.01 -9.47
C VAL A 44 3.94 4.47 -10.03
N ALA A 45 3.74 3.16 -9.99
CA ALA A 45 2.50 2.53 -10.47
C ALA A 45 1.28 3.00 -9.66
N SER A 46 1.38 3.11 -8.34
CA SER A 46 0.31 3.62 -7.47
C SER A 46 -0.05 5.08 -7.78
N ILE A 47 0.95 5.93 -8.03
CA ILE A 47 0.74 7.33 -8.44
C ILE A 47 0.03 7.39 -9.81
N LEU A 48 0.44 6.55 -10.77
CA LEU A 48 -0.20 6.49 -12.08
C LEU A 48 -1.67 6.04 -11.98
N VAL A 49 -1.96 5.05 -11.15
CA VAL A 49 -3.33 4.60 -10.88
C VAL A 49 -4.15 5.74 -10.28
N ALA A 50 -3.62 6.43 -9.27
CA ALA A 50 -4.29 7.59 -8.66
C ALA A 50 -4.58 8.69 -9.68
N TYR A 51 -3.60 9.03 -10.51
CA TYR A 51 -3.76 10.01 -11.58
C TYR A 51 -4.83 9.60 -12.57
N PHE A 52 -4.84 8.34 -12.98
CA PHE A 52 -5.83 7.82 -13.93
C PHE A 52 -7.26 7.89 -13.36
N ILE A 53 -7.46 7.53 -12.09
CA ILE A 53 -8.77 7.59 -11.42
C ILE A 53 -9.25 9.03 -11.33
N VAL A 54 -8.40 9.97 -10.88
CA VAL A 54 -8.74 11.40 -10.76
C VAL A 54 -9.05 12.00 -12.14
N SER A 55 -8.27 11.67 -13.16
CA SER A 55 -8.48 12.14 -14.54
C SER A 55 -9.80 11.61 -15.12
N ALA A 56 -10.12 10.36 -14.85
CA ALA A 56 -11.39 9.76 -15.26
C ALA A 56 -12.59 10.48 -14.61
N GLN A 57 -12.50 10.81 -13.31
CA GLN A 57 -13.53 11.60 -12.62
C GLN A 57 -13.72 12.99 -13.22
N GLN A 58 -12.63 13.66 -13.61
CA GLN A 58 -12.70 15.00 -14.22
C GLN A 58 -13.23 14.99 -15.66
N ALA A 59 -12.97 13.93 -16.42
CA ALA A 59 -13.46 13.77 -17.79
C ALA A 59 -14.99 13.58 -17.88
N LEU A 60 -15.62 13.17 -16.77
CA LEU A 60 -17.07 13.04 -16.69
C LEU A 60 -17.72 14.43 -16.55
N GLY A 61 -17.98 15.09 -17.66
CA GLY A 61 -18.55 16.44 -17.72
C GLY A 61 -20.00 16.58 -17.21
N ASN A 62 -20.71 15.48 -16.93
CA ASN A 62 -22.12 15.45 -16.51
C ASN A 62 -22.24 15.10 -15.04
N ASN A 63 -22.95 15.91 -14.25
CA ASN A 63 -23.14 15.70 -12.81
C ASN A 63 -23.80 14.34 -12.50
N SER A 64 -24.69 13.86 -13.34
CA SER A 64 -25.33 12.54 -13.18
C SER A 64 -24.34 11.39 -13.39
N LEU A 65 -23.42 11.52 -14.37
CA LEU A 65 -22.38 10.52 -14.62
C LEU A 65 -21.32 10.52 -13.52
N LYS A 66 -20.97 11.70 -12.98
CA LYS A 66 -20.12 11.80 -11.80
C LYS A 66 -20.69 11.08 -10.59
N ALA A 67 -21.98 11.34 -10.27
CA ALA A 67 -22.65 10.69 -9.16
C ALA A 67 -22.72 9.17 -9.33
N LEU A 68 -22.92 8.69 -10.56
CA LEU A 68 -22.96 7.27 -10.88
C LEU A 68 -21.55 6.63 -10.75
N PHE A 69 -20.51 7.30 -11.23
CA PHE A 69 -19.13 6.88 -11.07
C PHE A 69 -18.72 6.83 -9.60
N GLU A 70 -19.04 7.86 -8.82
CA GLU A 70 -18.79 7.91 -7.38
C GLU A 70 -19.54 6.77 -6.65
N GLY A 71 -20.79 6.51 -7.00
CA GLY A 71 -21.56 5.41 -6.44
C GLY A 71 -20.96 4.04 -6.74
N ILE A 72 -20.58 3.78 -8.00
CA ILE A 72 -19.91 2.54 -8.40
C ILE A 72 -18.57 2.41 -7.68
N PHE A 73 -17.79 3.49 -7.60
CA PHE A 73 -16.50 3.50 -6.93
C PHE A 73 -16.64 3.22 -5.42
N MET A 74 -17.66 3.78 -4.75
CA MET A 74 -17.97 3.48 -3.36
C MET A 74 -18.35 2.01 -3.16
N PHE A 75 -19.11 1.40 -4.08
CA PHE A 75 -19.43 -0.03 -4.02
C PHE A 75 -18.20 -0.91 -4.20
N ILE A 76 -17.32 -0.56 -5.15
CA ILE A 76 -16.04 -1.27 -5.35
C ILE A 76 -15.19 -1.15 -4.09
N THR A 77 -15.09 0.05 -3.50
CA THR A 77 -14.36 0.31 -2.26
C THR A 77 -14.90 -0.51 -1.09
N ALA A 78 -16.24 -0.53 -0.91
CA ALA A 78 -16.86 -1.32 0.14
C ALA A 78 -16.63 -2.82 -0.04
N GLY A 79 -16.73 -3.33 -1.27
CA GLY A 79 -16.41 -4.72 -1.61
C GLY A 79 -14.94 -5.06 -1.38
N PHE A 80 -14.05 -4.13 -1.69
CA PHE A 80 -12.62 -4.28 -1.45
C PHE A 80 -12.29 -4.30 0.05
N ILE A 81 -12.87 -3.40 0.85
CA ILE A 81 -12.74 -3.40 2.31
C ILE A 81 -13.24 -4.74 2.89
N TRP A 82 -14.39 -5.22 2.45
CA TRP A 82 -14.90 -6.53 2.85
C TRP A 82 -13.90 -7.65 2.51
N TYR A 83 -13.39 -7.65 1.29
CA TYR A 83 -12.39 -8.63 0.84
C TYR A 83 -11.13 -8.59 1.72
N VAL A 84 -10.61 -7.39 2.01
CA VAL A 84 -9.42 -7.20 2.86
C VAL A 84 -9.67 -7.69 4.28
N ILE A 85 -10.82 -7.35 4.89
CA ILE A 85 -11.18 -7.82 6.23
C ILE A 85 -11.26 -9.36 6.26
N PHE A 86 -11.92 -9.95 5.27
CA PHE A 86 -12.05 -11.41 5.17
C PHE A 86 -10.71 -12.09 4.93
N TRP A 87 -9.88 -11.53 4.08
CA TRP A 87 -8.53 -12.02 3.82
C TRP A 87 -7.64 -11.91 5.06
N LEU A 88 -7.67 -10.75 5.73
CA LEU A 88 -6.90 -10.48 6.94
C LEU A 88 -7.31 -11.44 8.08
N SER A 89 -8.61 -11.67 8.27
CA SER A 89 -9.10 -12.61 9.28
C SER A 89 -8.62 -14.04 9.07
N LYS A 90 -8.34 -14.42 7.83
CA LYS A 90 -7.80 -15.73 7.47
C LYS A 90 -6.26 -15.81 7.58
N HIS A 91 -5.55 -14.70 7.44
CA HIS A 91 -4.09 -14.68 7.25
C HIS A 91 -3.32 -13.96 8.37
N VAL A 92 -4.00 -13.49 9.44
CA VAL A 92 -3.36 -12.81 10.59
C VAL A 92 -2.32 -13.68 11.33
N SER A 93 -2.19 -14.97 10.98
CA SER A 93 -1.29 -15.89 11.69
C SER A 93 0.14 -16.02 11.13
N ASP A 94 0.50 -15.40 10.00
CA ASP A 94 1.61 -15.98 9.23
C ASP A 94 2.76 -15.04 8.86
N ARG A 95 3.55 -14.60 9.86
CA ARG A 95 4.97 -14.23 9.63
C ARG A 95 5.73 -15.40 8.95
N LYS A 96 5.40 -16.65 9.29
CA LYS A 96 5.97 -17.85 8.67
C LYS A 96 5.66 -17.95 7.16
N GLN A 97 4.47 -17.54 6.71
CA GLN A 97 4.14 -17.58 5.29
C GLN A 97 4.95 -16.55 4.46
N LEU A 98 5.24 -15.37 5.01
CA LEU A 98 6.10 -14.39 4.33
C LEU A 98 7.54 -14.91 4.21
N GLU A 99 8.06 -15.57 5.24
CA GLU A 99 9.37 -16.21 5.19
C GLU A 99 9.40 -17.36 4.18
N GLU A 100 8.39 -18.25 4.19
CA GLU A 100 8.27 -19.35 3.22
C GLU A 100 8.12 -18.84 1.79
N GLN A 101 7.28 -17.83 1.55
CA GLN A 101 7.15 -17.20 0.23
C GLN A 101 8.45 -16.53 -0.22
N SER A 102 9.20 -15.94 0.70
CA SER A 102 10.51 -15.34 0.41
C SER A 102 11.54 -16.41 0.03
N VAL A 103 11.53 -17.55 0.70
CA VAL A 103 12.39 -18.71 0.35
C VAL A 103 12.07 -19.22 -1.05
N ILE A 104 10.79 -19.40 -1.38
CA ILE A 104 10.34 -19.83 -2.71
C ILE A 104 10.69 -18.76 -3.77
N ALA A 105 10.50 -17.48 -3.44
CA ALA A 105 10.81 -16.37 -4.34
C ALA A 105 12.32 -16.22 -4.60
N MET A 106 13.19 -16.58 -3.66
CA MET A 106 14.64 -16.57 -3.85
C MET A 106 15.10 -17.61 -4.89
N SER A 107 14.35 -18.67 -5.12
CA SER A 107 14.65 -19.67 -6.16
C SER A 107 14.56 -19.09 -7.58
N SER A 108 13.83 -17.99 -7.76
CA SER A 108 13.71 -17.27 -9.03
C SER A 108 14.40 -15.91 -8.97
N SER A 109 15.16 -15.59 -10.00
CA SER A 109 15.87 -14.29 -10.10
C SER A 109 14.93 -13.06 -10.02
N TRP A 110 13.66 -13.20 -10.35
CA TRP A 110 12.64 -12.14 -10.32
C TRP A 110 11.56 -12.34 -9.26
N GLY A 111 11.58 -13.47 -8.54
CA GLY A 111 10.53 -13.79 -7.56
C GLY A 111 10.40 -12.73 -6.47
N ILE A 112 11.52 -12.25 -5.92
CA ILE A 112 11.54 -11.19 -4.90
C ILE A 112 11.00 -9.87 -5.44
N PHE A 113 11.35 -9.52 -6.69
CA PHE A 113 10.79 -8.33 -7.32
C PHE A 113 9.27 -8.38 -7.36
N PHE A 114 8.70 -9.46 -7.89
CA PHE A 114 7.25 -9.59 -8.02
C PHE A 114 6.56 -9.67 -6.65
N LEU A 115 7.13 -10.37 -5.68
CA LEU A 115 6.57 -10.46 -4.33
C LEU A 115 6.48 -9.07 -3.68
N VAL A 116 7.55 -8.30 -3.68
CA VAL A 116 7.58 -6.95 -3.11
C VAL A 116 6.69 -6.01 -3.92
N PHE A 117 6.76 -6.08 -5.26
CA PHE A 117 5.97 -5.23 -6.15
C PHE A 117 4.47 -5.39 -5.89
N PHE A 118 3.97 -6.63 -5.87
CA PHE A 118 2.53 -6.87 -5.64
C PHE A 118 2.10 -6.55 -4.21
N SER A 119 2.96 -6.77 -3.23
CA SER A 119 2.66 -6.39 -1.84
C SER A 119 2.55 -4.87 -1.70
N VAL A 120 3.53 -4.11 -2.18
CA VAL A 120 3.54 -2.65 -2.04
C VAL A 120 2.51 -1.96 -2.94
N ILE A 121 2.27 -2.44 -4.16
CA ILE A 121 1.24 -1.86 -5.04
C ILE A 121 -0.16 -2.08 -4.47
N ARG A 122 -0.38 -3.19 -3.78
CA ARG A 122 -1.63 -3.45 -3.07
C ARG A 122 -1.88 -2.39 -1.99
N GLU A 123 -0.90 -2.14 -1.11
CA GLU A 123 -1.02 -1.10 -0.08
C GLU A 123 -1.16 0.30 -0.70
N GLY A 124 -0.44 0.57 -1.79
CA GLY A 124 -0.60 1.81 -2.56
C GLY A 124 -2.01 1.98 -3.15
N PHE A 125 -2.61 0.91 -3.64
CA PHE A 125 -3.98 0.93 -4.14
C PHE A 125 -5.00 1.17 -3.00
N GLU A 126 -4.84 0.50 -1.85
CA GLU A 126 -5.66 0.73 -0.66
C GLU A 126 -5.57 2.19 -0.20
N THR A 127 -4.36 2.75 -0.14
CA THR A 127 -4.13 4.17 0.15
C THR A 127 -4.93 5.10 -0.77
N VAL A 128 -4.85 4.89 -2.09
CA VAL A 128 -5.55 5.71 -3.08
C VAL A 128 -7.06 5.64 -2.88
N VAL A 129 -7.59 4.43 -2.70
CA VAL A 129 -9.02 4.19 -2.50
C VAL A 129 -9.53 4.88 -1.24
N PHE A 130 -8.83 4.72 -0.11
CA PHE A 130 -9.22 5.35 1.15
C PHE A 130 -9.10 6.88 1.13
N LEU A 131 -8.06 7.42 0.50
CA LEU A 131 -7.90 8.87 0.36
C LEU A 131 -8.99 9.47 -0.51
N LEU A 132 -9.36 8.83 -1.62
CA LEU A 132 -10.45 9.29 -2.47
C LEU A 132 -11.79 9.21 -1.75
N ALA A 133 -12.06 8.15 -1.00
CA ALA A 133 -13.26 8.04 -0.18
C ALA A 133 -13.31 9.13 0.90
N SER A 134 -12.20 9.39 1.60
CA SER A 134 -12.10 10.46 2.59
C SER A 134 -12.34 11.84 1.97
N PHE A 135 -11.74 12.10 0.80
CA PHE A 135 -11.94 13.35 0.07
C PHE A 135 -13.38 13.55 -0.38
N SER A 136 -14.03 12.50 -0.88
CA SER A 136 -15.44 12.57 -1.29
C SER A 136 -16.39 12.89 -0.13
N MET A 137 -16.07 12.42 1.09
CA MET A 137 -16.88 12.67 2.28
C MET A 137 -16.64 14.06 2.90
N THR A 138 -15.38 14.51 2.94
CA THR A 138 -15.01 15.74 3.68
C THR A 138 -14.87 16.96 2.78
N GLN A 139 -14.76 16.78 1.46
CA GLN A 139 -14.48 17.82 0.47
C GLN A 139 -13.24 18.68 0.81
N SER A 140 -12.39 18.17 1.71
CA SER A 140 -11.18 18.84 2.17
C SER A 140 -10.04 17.84 2.25
N PHE A 141 -8.84 18.28 1.90
CA PHE A 141 -7.63 17.47 1.96
C PHE A 141 -6.61 18.11 2.90
N SER A 142 -6.17 17.37 3.91
CA SER A 142 -5.17 17.84 4.85
C SER A 142 -3.77 17.40 4.42
N TYR A 143 -3.02 18.26 3.74
CA TYR A 143 -1.62 18.01 3.37
C TYR A 143 -0.74 17.72 4.59
N LEU A 144 -0.99 18.43 5.70
CA LEU A 144 -0.28 18.20 6.98
C LEU A 144 -0.51 16.78 7.48
N GLY A 145 -1.77 16.31 7.50
CA GLY A 145 -2.09 14.93 7.90
C GLY A 145 -1.45 13.90 6.98
N PHE A 146 -1.42 14.17 5.68
CA PHE A 146 -0.79 13.32 4.67
C PHE A 146 0.71 13.11 4.96
N PHE A 147 1.49 14.18 5.03
CA PHE A 147 2.94 14.08 5.22
C PHE A 147 3.32 13.59 6.62
N THR A 148 2.63 14.05 7.65
CA THR A 148 2.90 13.61 9.03
C THR A 148 2.59 12.13 9.25
N GLY A 149 1.56 11.58 8.57
CA GLY A 149 1.24 10.16 8.61
C GLY A 149 2.36 9.29 8.07
N ILE A 150 2.89 9.64 6.89
CA ILE A 150 4.03 8.93 6.27
C ILE A 150 5.28 9.01 7.16
N ILE A 151 5.64 10.21 7.61
CA ILE A 151 6.84 10.42 8.42
C ILE A 151 6.74 9.65 9.73
N ALA A 152 5.60 9.70 10.42
CA ALA A 152 5.40 8.99 11.68
C ALA A 152 5.51 7.46 11.49
N ALA A 153 4.97 6.90 10.40
CA ALA A 153 5.08 5.48 10.09
C ALA A 153 6.54 5.07 9.85
N LEU A 154 7.29 5.84 9.05
CA LEU A 154 8.69 5.56 8.76
C LEU A 154 9.58 5.65 10.01
N ILE A 155 9.35 6.63 10.89
CA ILE A 155 10.05 6.75 12.17
C ILE A 155 9.77 5.53 13.05
N LEU A 156 8.51 5.10 13.13
CA LEU A 156 8.14 3.94 13.95
C LEU A 156 8.80 2.66 13.42
N VAL A 157 8.80 2.43 12.11
CA VAL A 157 9.46 1.27 11.51
C VAL A 157 10.97 1.31 11.73
N TYR A 158 11.59 2.50 11.63
CA TYR A 158 13.01 2.68 11.92
C TYR A 158 13.35 2.33 13.39
N ILE A 159 12.54 2.80 14.35
CA ILE A 159 12.70 2.47 15.77
C ILE A 159 12.53 0.96 16.00
N LEU A 160 11.51 0.34 15.40
CA LEU A 160 11.30 -1.11 15.51
C LEU A 160 12.46 -1.91 14.90
N SER A 161 13.02 -1.44 13.79
CA SER A 161 14.21 -2.05 13.17
C SER A 161 15.44 -1.97 14.07
N LEU A 162 15.63 -0.85 14.80
CA LEU A 162 16.73 -0.68 15.76
C LEU A 162 16.60 -1.58 17.00
N ILE A 163 15.36 -1.90 17.42
CA ILE A 163 15.12 -2.77 18.60
C ILE A 163 15.30 -4.25 18.23
N HIS A 164 15.18 -4.61 16.96
CA HIS A 164 15.23 -6.00 16.49
C HIS A 164 16.62 -6.41 15.91
N ILE A 165 17.59 -5.50 15.90
CA ILE A 165 19.01 -5.77 15.60
C ILE A 165 19.75 -5.89 16.93
#